data_6d174708806b8c813d09de534022e40e
#
_entry.id   6d174708806b8c813d09de534022e40e
#
_cell.length_a   1.000
_cell.length_b   1.000
_cell.length_c   1.000
_cell.angle_alpha   90.00
_cell.angle_beta   90.00
_cell.angle_gamma   90.00
#
_symmetry.space_group_name_H-M   'P 1'
#
loop_
_entity.id
_entity.type
_entity.pdbx_description
1 polymer ?
#
loop_
_entity_poly.entity_id
_entity_poly.type
_entity_poly.pdbx_seq_one_letter_code
_entity_poly.pdbx_strand_id
1 'polypeptide(L)'
;MTRTHGILAAGAVAAALAFATPASAQIYSLGTGKQGFFTYSAGAAIAKVAADGGLNLRVKPFGGTSAYVPGVNAGEQQFGLANELETHYAVTGTVIYKGKEQPNLRVVAVLTPLYSEFLVAKDSPIKSIADLKGKRIPSGYASQRVLQVLTTGTLANGGLSMKDVQGVPVPNVVGGANEFLQGNTDAFMFAVGAGKVAEVNAKKPVRVLPIDHSKEAMERMRKFIPVAYATVLKPGKGRAGVDEPTWVYAYDYLVLVNDKVADDAVYKLTKLLHDHPKELAANFGALSGFDPKRMNKDMGPVKFHPGAIKYYKEIGEWPPKSGS
;
A
#
# COMPACT_ATOMS: atom_id res chain seq x y z
N MET A 1 63.92 65.90 28.69
CA MET A 1 63.29 65.76 27.35
C MET A 1 63.02 64.31 27.12
N THR A 2 61.90 63.81 27.47
CA THR A 2 61.49 62.43 27.31
C THR A 2 60.11 62.36 26.67
N ARG A 3 60.02 61.90 25.47
CA ARG A 3 58.79 61.71 24.73
C ARG A 3 58.23 60.31 25.03
N THR A 4 57.04 60.26 25.62
CA THR A 4 56.23 59.08 25.82
C THR A 4 55.47 58.72 24.55
N HIS A 5 55.62 57.53 24.01
CA HIS A 5 54.86 56.98 22.91
C HIS A 5 53.70 56.19 23.48
N GLY A 6 52.46 56.65 23.22
CA GLY A 6 51.25 55.87 23.49
C GLY A 6 51.03 54.83 22.40
N ILE A 7 50.85 53.59 22.78
CA ILE A 7 50.45 52.48 21.90
C ILE A 7 48.94 52.37 21.96
N LEU A 8 48.29 52.66 20.82
CA LEU A 8 46.87 52.37 20.61
C LEU A 8 46.70 50.89 20.24
N ALA A 9 46.10 50.12 21.15
CA ALA A 9 45.68 48.75 20.87
C ALA A 9 44.34 48.77 20.13
N ALA A 10 44.36 48.53 18.83
CA ALA A 10 43.14 48.30 18.02
C ALA A 10 42.62 46.88 18.25
N GLY A 11 41.52 46.73 19.01
CA GLY A 11 40.81 45.49 19.19
C GLY A 11 40.06 45.06 17.91
N ALA A 12 40.53 44.05 17.21
CA ALA A 12 39.85 43.44 16.11
C ALA A 12 38.72 42.53 16.67
N VAL A 13 37.47 43.02 16.61
CA VAL A 13 36.30 42.22 16.82
C VAL A 13 36.04 41.39 15.54
N ALA A 14 36.50 40.14 15.55
CA ALA A 14 36.18 39.17 14.51
C ALA A 14 34.70 38.72 14.70
N ALA A 15 33.77 39.32 13.96
CA ALA A 15 32.40 38.89 13.84
C ALA A 15 32.38 37.53 13.12
N ALA A 16 32.27 36.43 13.87
CA ALA A 16 31.99 35.11 13.33
C ALA A 16 30.54 35.11 12.77
N LEU A 17 30.39 35.44 11.51
CA LEU A 17 29.18 35.16 10.75
C LEU A 17 29.05 33.65 10.62
N ALA A 18 28.29 33.03 11.52
CA ALA A 18 27.86 31.67 11.36
C ALA A 18 26.98 31.63 10.09
N PHE A 19 27.54 31.17 8.97
CA PHE A 19 26.78 30.77 7.80
C PHE A 19 25.91 29.59 8.22
N ALA A 20 24.68 29.87 8.64
CA ALA A 20 23.63 28.86 8.72
C ALA A 20 23.40 28.40 7.28
N THR A 21 24.06 27.31 6.87
CA THR A 21 23.70 26.64 5.62
C THR A 21 22.23 26.31 5.72
N PRO A 22 21.40 26.72 4.74
CA PRO A 22 20.01 26.32 4.75
C PRO A 22 19.98 24.79 4.80
N ALA A 23 19.42 24.23 5.85
CA ALA A 23 19.20 22.79 5.93
C ALA A 23 18.36 22.41 4.71
N SER A 24 19.00 21.84 3.71
CA SER A 24 18.28 21.31 2.54
C SER A 24 17.24 20.34 3.07
N ALA A 25 15.96 20.68 2.87
CA ALA A 25 14.86 19.84 3.35
C ALA A 25 15.05 18.43 2.74
N GLN A 26 15.33 17.46 3.59
CA GLN A 26 15.57 16.09 3.17
C GLN A 26 14.37 15.56 2.39
N ILE A 27 14.62 15.05 1.18
CA ILE A 27 13.59 14.44 0.34
C ILE A 27 13.66 12.93 0.54
N TYR A 28 12.55 12.33 0.95
CA TYR A 28 12.41 10.89 1.09
C TYR A 28 11.68 10.32 -0.13
N SER A 29 12.11 9.16 -0.62
CA SER A 29 11.41 8.45 -1.69
C SER A 29 10.33 7.54 -1.13
N LEU A 30 9.17 7.51 -1.80
CA LEU A 30 8.04 6.63 -1.51
C LEU A 30 7.80 5.70 -2.71
N GLY A 31 8.15 4.41 -2.57
CA GLY A 31 7.94 3.38 -3.57
C GLY A 31 6.44 3.07 -3.75
N THR A 32 5.97 3.11 -4.99
CA THR A 32 4.58 2.81 -5.36
C THR A 32 4.53 2.01 -6.67
N GLY A 33 3.36 1.48 -7.05
CA GLY A 33 3.08 1.07 -8.42
C GLY A 33 3.04 2.27 -9.37
N LYS A 34 2.97 2.02 -10.68
CA LYS A 34 2.80 3.05 -11.71
C LYS A 34 1.41 3.69 -11.63
N GLN A 35 1.20 4.75 -12.39
CA GLN A 35 -0.13 5.35 -12.57
C GLN A 35 -1.16 4.28 -12.94
N GLY A 36 -2.35 4.38 -12.35
CA GLY A 36 -3.41 3.37 -12.47
C GLY A 36 -3.46 2.36 -11.32
N PHE A 37 -2.35 2.13 -10.59
CA PHE A 37 -2.36 1.33 -9.37
C PHE A 37 -3.01 2.09 -8.20
N PHE A 38 -3.60 1.36 -7.28
CA PHE A 38 -4.08 1.93 -6.01
C PHE A 38 -2.95 2.61 -5.24
N THR A 39 -1.79 1.95 -5.13
CA THR A 39 -0.63 2.45 -4.40
C THR A 39 -0.06 3.75 -4.98
N TYR A 40 -0.20 4.00 -6.30
CA TYR A 40 0.20 5.28 -6.89
C TYR A 40 -0.68 6.42 -6.37
N SER A 41 -1.99 6.28 -6.46
CA SER A 41 -2.94 7.31 -6.02
C SER A 41 -2.88 7.54 -4.50
N ALA A 42 -2.77 6.46 -3.72
CA ALA A 42 -2.59 6.54 -2.26
C ALA A 42 -1.27 7.22 -1.90
N GLY A 43 -0.17 6.84 -2.58
CA GLY A 43 1.15 7.46 -2.37
C GLY A 43 1.18 8.95 -2.73
N ALA A 44 0.49 9.36 -3.79
CA ALA A 44 0.35 10.77 -4.16
C ALA A 44 -0.45 11.56 -3.09
N ALA A 45 -1.54 10.98 -2.56
CA ALA A 45 -2.31 11.59 -1.48
C ALA A 45 -1.48 11.75 -0.19
N ILE A 46 -0.73 10.70 0.19
CA ILE A 46 0.19 10.74 1.34
C ILE A 46 1.28 11.78 1.13
N ALA A 47 1.92 11.81 -0.05
CA ALA A 47 2.97 12.76 -0.36
C ALA A 47 2.46 14.21 -0.31
N LYS A 48 1.22 14.47 -0.74
CA LYS A 48 0.59 15.80 -0.64
C LYS A 48 0.39 16.20 0.82
N VAL A 49 -0.23 15.36 1.64
CA VAL A 49 -0.45 15.64 3.06
C VAL A 49 0.89 15.80 3.80
N ALA A 50 1.88 14.97 3.49
CA ALA A 50 3.22 15.08 4.06
C ALA A 50 3.89 16.42 3.70
N ALA A 51 3.79 16.86 2.44
CA ALA A 51 4.35 18.13 1.98
C ALA A 51 3.69 19.35 2.65
N ASP A 52 2.36 19.33 2.79
CA ASP A 52 1.61 20.38 3.50
C ASP A 52 2.04 20.47 4.98
N GLY A 53 2.43 19.33 5.58
CA GLY A 53 3.02 19.27 6.92
C GLY A 53 4.55 19.48 6.96
N GLY A 54 5.21 19.83 5.84
CA GLY A 54 6.65 20.10 5.79
C GLY A 54 7.52 18.83 5.85
N LEU A 55 7.04 17.69 5.32
CA LEU A 55 7.81 16.47 5.09
C LEU A 55 7.77 16.13 3.60
N ASN A 56 8.92 16.25 2.92
CA ASN A 56 8.98 16.04 1.47
C ASN A 56 9.08 14.55 1.13
N LEU A 57 7.99 14.00 0.58
CA LEU A 57 7.96 12.66 0.02
C LEU A 57 7.87 12.74 -1.52
N ARG A 58 8.78 12.07 -2.22
CA ARG A 58 8.73 11.91 -3.68
C ARG A 58 8.24 10.53 -4.04
N VAL A 59 7.08 10.46 -4.71
CA VAL A 59 6.56 9.20 -5.27
C VAL A 59 7.51 8.66 -6.33
N LYS A 60 7.92 7.39 -6.19
CA LYS A 60 8.81 6.68 -7.12
C LYS A 60 8.05 5.45 -7.65
N PRO A 61 7.56 5.49 -8.92
CA PRO A 61 6.72 4.43 -9.46
C PRO A 61 7.54 3.24 -9.98
N PHE A 62 7.05 2.01 -9.73
CA PHE A 62 7.62 0.75 -10.16
C PHE A 62 6.57 -0.15 -10.85
N GLY A 63 7.02 -1.25 -11.46
CA GLY A 63 6.15 -2.21 -12.14
C GLY A 63 5.18 -2.97 -11.24
N GLY A 64 5.45 -3.03 -9.93
CA GLY A 64 4.64 -3.70 -8.90
C GLY A 64 5.40 -3.79 -7.59
N THR A 65 4.74 -4.26 -6.53
CA THR A 65 5.29 -4.34 -5.16
C THR A 65 6.55 -5.20 -5.09
N SER A 66 6.58 -6.32 -5.79
CA SER A 66 7.76 -7.20 -5.83
C SER A 66 9.01 -6.55 -6.46
N ALA A 67 8.84 -5.40 -7.13
CA ALA A 67 9.95 -4.65 -7.72
C ALA A 67 10.53 -3.59 -6.78
N TYR A 68 9.79 -3.11 -5.76
CA TYR A 68 10.29 -2.06 -4.87
C TYR A 68 10.33 -2.43 -3.38
N VAL A 69 9.58 -3.42 -2.91
CA VAL A 69 9.64 -3.83 -1.49
C VAL A 69 11.05 -4.27 -1.08
N PRO A 70 11.80 -5.05 -1.90
CA PRO A 70 13.20 -5.33 -1.61
C PRO A 70 14.08 -4.06 -1.56
N GLY A 71 13.80 -3.07 -2.42
CA GLY A 71 14.50 -1.79 -2.40
C GLY A 71 14.21 -0.95 -1.15
N VAL A 72 12.98 -1.02 -0.59
CA VAL A 72 12.69 -0.42 0.73
C VAL A 72 13.51 -1.11 1.82
N ASN A 73 13.58 -2.44 1.80
CA ASN A 73 14.42 -3.19 2.75
C ASN A 73 15.92 -2.83 2.63
N ALA A 74 16.39 -2.61 1.42
CA ALA A 74 17.78 -2.21 1.16
C ALA A 74 18.07 -0.72 1.45
N GLY A 75 17.05 0.10 1.68
CA GLY A 75 17.18 1.56 1.88
C GLY A 75 17.30 2.37 0.58
N GLU A 76 17.13 1.73 -0.59
CA GLU A 76 17.10 2.42 -1.90
C GLU A 76 15.85 3.31 -2.06
N GLN A 77 14.77 2.94 -1.42
CA GLN A 77 13.60 3.76 -1.14
C GLN A 77 13.39 3.81 0.37
N GLN A 78 13.15 4.99 0.93
CA GLN A 78 12.95 5.14 2.36
C GLN A 78 11.60 4.61 2.81
N PHE A 79 10.56 4.84 2.02
CA PHE A 79 9.18 4.41 2.28
C PHE A 79 8.63 3.60 1.12
N GLY A 80 7.56 2.87 1.37
CA GLY A 80 6.81 2.14 0.35
C GLY A 80 5.39 1.82 0.78
N LEU A 81 4.52 1.52 -0.17
CA LEU A 81 3.16 1.04 0.10
C LEU A 81 3.04 -0.41 -0.31
N ALA A 82 2.73 -1.30 0.63
CA ALA A 82 2.52 -2.71 0.33
C ALA A 82 1.30 -3.25 1.09
N ASN A 83 0.80 -4.39 0.66
CA ASN A 83 -0.25 -5.08 1.40
C ASN A 83 0.34 -5.94 2.54
N GLU A 84 -0.48 -6.18 3.55
CA GLU A 84 -0.15 -6.96 4.74
C GLU A 84 0.40 -8.34 4.38
N LEU A 85 -0.25 -9.06 3.46
CA LEU A 85 0.14 -10.42 3.08
C LEU A 85 1.55 -10.47 2.48
N GLU A 86 1.85 -9.59 1.51
CA GLU A 86 3.17 -9.52 0.89
C GLU A 86 4.24 -9.11 1.88
N THR A 87 3.92 -8.15 2.75
CA THR A 87 4.84 -7.68 3.80
C THR A 87 5.17 -8.80 4.78
N HIS A 88 4.15 -9.60 5.20
CA HIS A 88 4.37 -10.77 6.03
C HIS A 88 5.33 -11.76 5.36
N TYR A 89 5.10 -12.10 4.09
CA TYR A 89 6.00 -12.98 3.33
C TYR A 89 7.40 -12.41 3.17
N ALA A 90 7.52 -11.09 3.02
CA ALA A 90 8.80 -10.43 2.89
C ALA A 90 9.63 -10.54 4.17
N VAL A 91 9.06 -10.20 5.33
CA VAL A 91 9.80 -10.25 6.61
C VAL A 91 10.10 -11.66 7.10
N THR A 92 9.26 -12.64 6.75
CA THR A 92 9.45 -14.05 7.14
C THR A 92 10.24 -14.86 6.11
N GLY A 93 10.57 -14.30 4.96
CA GLY A 93 11.26 -15.01 3.87
C GLY A 93 10.48 -16.22 3.33
N THR A 94 9.14 -16.15 3.33
CA THR A 94 8.28 -17.28 2.95
C THR A 94 7.58 -17.05 1.60
N VAL A 95 6.93 -18.09 1.09
CA VAL A 95 6.14 -18.08 -0.15
C VAL A 95 6.89 -17.42 -1.32
N ILE A 96 6.51 -16.21 -1.72
CA ILE A 96 7.11 -15.46 -2.84
C ILE A 96 8.49 -14.88 -2.51
N TYR A 97 8.89 -14.86 -1.24
CA TYR A 97 10.19 -14.41 -0.74
C TYR A 97 11.06 -15.55 -0.20
N LYS A 98 10.74 -16.82 -0.50
CA LYS A 98 11.41 -18.00 0.04
C LYS A 98 12.94 -17.89 -0.02
N GLY A 99 13.57 -17.90 1.17
CA GLY A 99 15.04 -17.76 1.33
C GLY A 99 15.58 -16.35 1.11
N LYS A 100 14.71 -15.32 1.07
CA LYS A 100 15.08 -13.91 0.86
C LYS A 100 14.32 -13.01 1.85
N GLU A 101 14.58 -13.19 3.13
CA GLU A 101 14.02 -12.35 4.18
C GLU A 101 14.33 -10.86 3.98
N GLN A 102 13.39 -10.02 4.37
CA GLN A 102 13.48 -8.57 4.29
C GLN A 102 13.40 -7.97 5.72
N PRO A 103 14.46 -8.16 6.55
CA PRO A 103 14.42 -7.89 7.99
C PRO A 103 14.40 -6.41 8.37
N ASN A 104 14.74 -5.50 7.44
CA ASN A 104 14.81 -4.06 7.69
C ASN A 104 13.48 -3.34 7.38
N LEU A 105 12.44 -4.08 6.99
CA LEU A 105 11.11 -3.49 6.80
C LEU A 105 10.45 -3.21 8.16
N ARG A 106 9.85 -2.01 8.27
CA ARG A 106 9.03 -1.60 9.42
C ARG A 106 7.72 -1.02 8.93
N VAL A 107 6.72 -1.02 9.79
CA VAL A 107 5.42 -0.38 9.55
C VAL A 107 5.43 1.02 10.14
N VAL A 108 4.94 1.98 9.38
CA VAL A 108 4.58 3.33 9.85
C VAL A 108 3.13 3.30 10.34
N ALA A 109 2.24 2.79 9.49
CA ALA A 109 0.80 2.75 9.74
C ALA A 109 0.11 1.66 8.91
N VAL A 110 -0.96 1.09 9.47
CA VAL A 110 -2.01 0.43 8.68
C VAL A 110 -2.84 1.53 8.03
N LEU A 111 -2.99 1.47 6.71
CA LEU A 111 -3.59 2.57 5.96
C LEU A 111 -5.10 2.39 5.74
N THR A 112 -5.50 1.28 5.13
CA THR A 112 -6.92 1.03 4.81
C THR A 112 -7.12 -0.43 4.40
N PRO A 113 -8.32 -0.99 4.60
CA PRO A 113 -8.66 -2.27 3.99
C PRO A 113 -8.46 -2.24 2.47
N LEU A 114 -7.88 -3.30 1.95
CA LEU A 114 -7.69 -3.56 0.53
C LEU A 114 -8.69 -4.63 0.09
N TYR A 115 -9.42 -4.33 -0.95
CA TYR A 115 -10.38 -5.24 -1.59
C TYR A 115 -9.82 -5.63 -2.96
N SER A 116 -9.16 -6.79 -3.06
CA SER A 116 -8.56 -7.30 -4.30
C SER A 116 -9.46 -8.35 -4.93
N GLU A 117 -10.39 -7.90 -5.77
CA GLU A 117 -11.49 -8.73 -6.25
C GLU A 117 -11.36 -9.06 -7.75
N PHE A 118 -11.98 -10.15 -8.18
CA PHE A 118 -12.27 -10.35 -9.58
C PHE A 118 -13.38 -9.41 -10.04
N LEU A 119 -13.16 -8.81 -11.21
CA LEU A 119 -14.16 -8.01 -11.92
C LEU A 119 -14.44 -8.66 -13.27
N VAL A 120 -15.69 -8.60 -13.68
CA VAL A 120 -16.19 -9.09 -14.98
C VAL A 120 -17.00 -7.99 -15.68
N ALA A 121 -17.28 -8.15 -16.98
CA ALA A 121 -18.22 -7.25 -17.65
C ALA A 121 -19.56 -7.25 -16.92
N LYS A 122 -20.24 -6.10 -16.86
CA LYS A 122 -21.49 -5.91 -16.10
C LYS A 122 -22.57 -6.87 -16.54
N ASP A 123 -22.66 -7.15 -17.84
CA ASP A 123 -23.59 -8.05 -18.50
C ASP A 123 -23.13 -9.52 -18.55
N SER A 124 -21.94 -9.83 -18.03
CA SER A 124 -21.39 -11.18 -18.03
C SER A 124 -22.29 -12.20 -17.34
N PRO A 125 -22.43 -13.44 -17.86
CA PRO A 125 -23.14 -14.53 -17.19
C PRO A 125 -22.40 -15.07 -15.96
N ILE A 126 -21.11 -14.72 -15.76
CA ILE A 126 -20.31 -15.13 -14.60
C ILE A 126 -20.84 -14.39 -13.37
N LYS A 127 -21.44 -15.04 -12.39
CA LYS A 127 -22.10 -14.43 -11.22
C LYS A 127 -21.35 -14.68 -9.90
N SER A 128 -20.50 -15.70 -9.85
CA SER A 128 -19.74 -16.12 -8.67
C SER A 128 -18.31 -16.47 -9.04
N ILE A 129 -17.46 -16.68 -8.03
CA ILE A 129 -16.09 -17.19 -8.26
C ILE A 129 -16.10 -18.58 -8.88
N ALA A 130 -17.07 -19.43 -8.53
CA ALA A 130 -17.19 -20.78 -9.09
C ALA A 130 -17.44 -20.76 -10.61
N ASP A 131 -18.11 -19.74 -11.15
CA ASP A 131 -18.37 -19.61 -12.58
C ASP A 131 -17.12 -19.27 -13.41
N LEU A 132 -15.99 -18.99 -12.76
CA LEU A 132 -14.70 -18.82 -13.42
C LEU A 132 -14.12 -20.14 -13.95
N LYS A 133 -14.73 -21.29 -13.66
CA LYS A 133 -14.29 -22.57 -14.23
C LYS A 133 -14.26 -22.53 -15.76
N GLY A 134 -13.10 -22.90 -16.34
CA GLY A 134 -12.85 -22.87 -17.78
C GLY A 134 -12.65 -21.47 -18.39
N LYS A 135 -12.73 -20.38 -17.59
CA LYS A 135 -12.59 -19.01 -18.08
C LYS A 135 -11.13 -18.58 -18.15
N ARG A 136 -10.86 -17.61 -19.01
CA ARG A 136 -9.55 -16.99 -19.18
C ARG A 136 -9.39 -15.89 -18.11
N ILE A 137 -8.33 -16.00 -17.33
CA ILE A 137 -8.02 -15.00 -16.28
C ILE A 137 -6.53 -14.62 -16.33
N PRO A 138 -6.15 -13.42 -15.90
CA PRO A 138 -4.74 -13.05 -15.76
C PRO A 138 -3.99 -13.94 -14.76
N SER A 139 -2.73 -14.26 -15.06
CA SER A 139 -1.87 -15.13 -14.25
C SER A 139 -0.40 -14.72 -14.34
N GLY A 140 0.47 -15.39 -13.56
CA GLY A 140 1.92 -15.19 -13.59
C GLY A 140 2.41 -13.96 -12.81
N TYR A 141 1.94 -12.77 -13.13
CA TYR A 141 2.20 -11.51 -12.40
C TYR A 141 3.68 -11.27 -12.06
N ALA A 142 4.58 -11.36 -13.05
CA ALA A 142 6.04 -11.38 -12.85
C ALA A 142 6.62 -10.24 -12.01
N SER A 143 6.04 -9.02 -12.07
CA SER A 143 6.47 -7.85 -11.28
C SER A 143 5.57 -7.58 -10.05
N GLN A 144 4.54 -8.42 -9.81
CA GLN A 144 3.62 -8.31 -8.67
C GLN A 144 3.20 -9.71 -8.20
N ARG A 145 4.18 -10.51 -7.79
CA ARG A 145 4.05 -11.97 -7.55
C ARG A 145 2.99 -12.35 -6.52
N VAL A 146 2.69 -11.48 -5.53
CA VAL A 146 1.63 -11.71 -4.54
C VAL A 146 0.26 -11.94 -5.19
N LEU A 147 0.02 -11.36 -6.37
CA LEU A 147 -1.25 -11.52 -7.09
C LEU A 147 -1.52 -12.97 -7.51
N GLN A 148 -0.48 -13.77 -7.76
CA GLN A 148 -0.67 -15.20 -8.02
C GLN A 148 -1.23 -15.92 -6.79
N VAL A 149 -0.77 -15.54 -5.59
CA VAL A 149 -1.29 -16.10 -4.31
C VAL A 149 -2.74 -15.66 -4.09
N LEU A 150 -3.01 -14.36 -4.28
CA LEU A 150 -4.37 -13.81 -4.14
C LEU A 150 -5.34 -14.46 -5.13
N THR A 151 -4.94 -14.60 -6.39
CA THR A 151 -5.73 -15.29 -7.42
C THR A 151 -6.05 -16.72 -7.01
N THR A 152 -5.03 -17.47 -6.53
CA THR A 152 -5.22 -18.86 -6.08
C THR A 152 -6.15 -18.95 -4.88
N GLY A 153 -6.00 -18.05 -3.90
CA GLY A 153 -6.86 -18.01 -2.72
C GLY A 153 -8.31 -17.64 -3.05
N THR A 154 -8.50 -16.68 -3.97
CA THR A 154 -9.84 -16.29 -4.41
C THR A 154 -10.52 -17.41 -5.19
N LEU A 155 -9.80 -18.11 -6.08
CA LEU A 155 -10.33 -19.29 -6.76
C LEU A 155 -10.70 -20.40 -5.77
N ALA A 156 -9.87 -20.64 -4.74
CA ALA A 156 -10.15 -21.62 -3.70
C ALA A 156 -11.42 -21.29 -2.90
N ASN A 157 -11.78 -20.02 -2.74
CA ASN A 157 -13.06 -19.61 -2.17
C ASN A 157 -14.22 -20.23 -2.95
N GLY A 158 -14.22 -20.14 -4.28
CA GLY A 158 -15.21 -20.76 -5.16
C GLY A 158 -15.02 -22.27 -5.40
N GLY A 159 -14.13 -22.94 -4.66
CA GLY A 159 -13.85 -24.37 -4.84
C GLY A 159 -13.01 -24.71 -6.08
N LEU A 160 -12.33 -23.70 -6.66
CA LEU A 160 -11.50 -23.84 -7.84
C LEU A 160 -10.00 -23.76 -7.51
N SER A 161 -9.19 -24.19 -8.46
CA SER A 161 -7.73 -24.07 -8.48
C SER A 161 -7.28 -23.44 -9.80
N MET A 162 -5.99 -23.13 -9.91
CA MET A 162 -5.41 -22.64 -11.18
C MET A 162 -5.52 -23.64 -12.34
N LYS A 163 -5.77 -24.93 -12.07
CA LYS A 163 -5.98 -25.97 -13.10
C LYS A 163 -7.38 -25.90 -13.73
N ASP A 164 -8.32 -25.26 -13.03
CA ASP A 164 -9.72 -25.14 -13.46
C ASP A 164 -9.97 -23.92 -14.34
N VAL A 165 -8.96 -23.08 -14.59
CA VAL A 165 -9.05 -21.84 -15.38
C VAL A 165 -7.95 -21.80 -16.44
N GLN A 166 -8.12 -20.90 -17.44
CA GLN A 166 -7.11 -20.64 -18.46
C GLN A 166 -6.31 -19.40 -18.08
N GLY A 167 -5.07 -19.59 -17.62
CA GLY A 167 -4.19 -18.50 -17.20
C GLY A 167 -3.59 -17.74 -18.38
N VAL A 168 -3.77 -16.43 -18.45
CA VAL A 168 -3.13 -15.53 -19.42
C VAL A 168 -1.99 -14.80 -18.71
N PRO A 169 -0.72 -15.03 -19.10
CA PRO A 169 0.42 -14.41 -18.41
C PRO A 169 0.42 -12.89 -18.55
N VAL A 170 0.59 -12.20 -17.42
CA VAL A 170 0.66 -10.74 -17.36
C VAL A 170 1.75 -10.29 -16.37
N PRO A 171 2.34 -9.09 -16.55
CA PRO A 171 3.36 -8.60 -15.61
C PRO A 171 2.76 -8.16 -14.26
N ASN A 172 1.54 -7.61 -14.24
CA ASN A 172 0.89 -7.02 -13.07
C ASN A 172 -0.61 -6.82 -13.32
N VAL A 173 -1.35 -6.27 -12.33
CA VAL A 173 -2.80 -6.03 -12.42
C VAL A 173 -3.19 -5.09 -13.57
N VAL A 174 -2.37 -4.09 -13.90
CA VAL A 174 -2.65 -3.16 -15.02
C VAL A 174 -2.58 -3.90 -16.34
N GLY A 175 -1.59 -4.80 -16.51
CA GLY A 175 -1.51 -5.71 -17.66
C GLY A 175 -2.77 -6.57 -17.75
N GLY A 176 -3.20 -7.18 -16.64
CA GLY A 176 -4.43 -7.99 -16.61
C GLY A 176 -5.69 -7.22 -17.00
N ALA A 177 -5.83 -5.98 -16.52
CA ALA A 177 -6.94 -5.11 -16.90
C ALA A 177 -6.91 -4.72 -18.39
N ASN A 178 -5.72 -4.56 -18.98
CA ASN A 178 -5.57 -4.32 -20.41
C ASN A 178 -5.98 -5.53 -21.25
N GLU A 179 -5.55 -6.75 -20.86
CA GLU A 179 -5.99 -8.01 -21.51
C GLU A 179 -7.52 -8.17 -21.48
N PHE A 180 -8.14 -7.77 -20.37
CA PHE A 180 -9.62 -7.76 -20.27
C PHE A 180 -10.27 -6.76 -21.24
N LEU A 181 -9.72 -5.55 -21.37
CA LEU A 181 -10.23 -4.56 -22.34
C LEU A 181 -10.07 -5.02 -23.78
N GLN A 182 -9.02 -5.78 -24.09
CA GLN A 182 -8.75 -6.37 -25.40
C GLN A 182 -9.60 -7.63 -25.69
N GLY A 183 -10.32 -8.15 -24.67
CA GLY A 183 -11.12 -9.37 -24.80
C GLY A 183 -10.32 -10.67 -24.68
N ASN A 184 -9.05 -10.61 -24.27
CA ASN A 184 -8.19 -11.77 -24.09
C ASN A 184 -8.47 -12.51 -22.77
N THR A 185 -9.09 -11.84 -21.80
CA THR A 185 -9.55 -12.45 -20.54
C THR A 185 -11.03 -12.17 -20.28
N ASP A 186 -11.69 -13.09 -19.58
CA ASP A 186 -13.12 -13.02 -19.26
C ASP A 186 -13.36 -12.32 -17.89
N ALA A 187 -12.32 -12.26 -17.07
CA ALA A 187 -12.29 -11.54 -15.81
C ALA A 187 -10.89 -10.95 -15.58
N PHE A 188 -10.75 -10.02 -14.66
CA PHE A 188 -9.46 -9.53 -14.18
C PHE A 188 -9.52 -9.26 -12.69
N MET A 189 -8.41 -9.44 -11.97
CA MET A 189 -8.30 -9.11 -10.57
C MET A 189 -7.71 -7.72 -10.40
N PHE A 190 -8.33 -6.91 -9.54
CA PHE A 190 -7.81 -5.57 -9.21
C PHE A 190 -8.26 -5.09 -7.83
N ALA A 191 -7.52 -4.13 -7.26
CA ALA A 191 -7.93 -3.41 -6.07
C ALA A 191 -9.11 -2.48 -6.40
N VAL A 192 -10.24 -2.68 -5.75
CA VAL A 192 -11.41 -1.79 -5.89
C VAL A 192 -11.02 -0.38 -5.44
N GLY A 193 -11.42 0.61 -6.22
CA GLY A 193 -11.06 2.02 -5.99
C GLY A 193 -9.80 2.48 -6.70
N ALA A 194 -9.06 1.58 -7.36
CA ALA A 194 -7.91 1.97 -8.18
C ALA A 194 -8.33 2.74 -9.43
N GLY A 195 -7.51 3.71 -9.85
CA GLY A 195 -7.79 4.53 -11.03
C GLY A 195 -7.96 3.72 -12.32
N LYS A 196 -7.23 2.61 -12.46
CA LYS A 196 -7.38 1.70 -13.62
C LYS A 196 -8.74 1.01 -13.66
N VAL A 197 -9.34 0.69 -12.52
CA VAL A 197 -10.71 0.12 -12.48
C VAL A 197 -11.73 1.15 -12.98
N ALA A 198 -11.60 2.42 -12.57
CA ALA A 198 -12.44 3.50 -13.07
C ALA A 198 -12.28 3.69 -14.60
N GLU A 199 -11.05 3.64 -15.13
CA GLU A 199 -10.78 3.69 -16.58
C GLU A 199 -11.43 2.52 -17.31
N VAL A 200 -11.28 1.30 -16.80
CA VAL A 200 -11.91 0.10 -17.40
C VAL A 200 -13.43 0.26 -17.40
N ASN A 201 -14.02 0.62 -16.27
CA ASN A 201 -15.46 0.77 -16.11
C ASN A 201 -16.06 1.83 -17.05
N ALA A 202 -15.32 2.91 -17.34
CA ALA A 202 -15.74 3.93 -18.30
C ALA A 202 -15.76 3.43 -19.75
N LYS A 203 -14.84 2.52 -20.12
CA LYS A 203 -14.72 1.94 -21.47
C LYS A 203 -15.61 0.71 -21.65
N LYS A 204 -15.67 -0.14 -20.65
CA LYS A 204 -16.42 -1.39 -20.60
C LYS A 204 -16.96 -1.55 -19.18
N PRO A 205 -18.24 -1.25 -18.94
CA PRO A 205 -18.82 -1.36 -17.61
C PRO A 205 -18.57 -2.72 -16.96
N VAL A 206 -18.14 -2.69 -15.70
CA VAL A 206 -17.75 -3.90 -14.96
C VAL A 206 -18.52 -3.98 -13.65
N ARG A 207 -18.51 -5.16 -13.05
CA ARG A 207 -18.95 -5.40 -11.67
C ARG A 207 -17.96 -6.31 -10.95
N VAL A 208 -17.86 -6.11 -9.64
CA VAL A 208 -17.14 -6.97 -8.74
C VAL A 208 -17.88 -8.31 -8.60
N LEU A 209 -17.14 -9.42 -8.65
CA LEU A 209 -17.71 -10.73 -8.32
C LEU A 209 -17.77 -10.91 -6.80
N PRO A 210 -18.93 -11.31 -6.24
CA PRO A 210 -19.01 -11.62 -4.82
C PRO A 210 -18.21 -12.89 -4.49
N ILE A 211 -17.64 -12.90 -3.29
CA ILE A 211 -17.09 -14.13 -2.69
C ILE A 211 -18.21 -14.92 -2.02
N ASP A 212 -18.00 -16.21 -1.83
CA ASP A 212 -18.75 -17.00 -0.87
C ASP A 212 -18.20 -16.69 0.55
N HIS A 213 -19.04 -16.11 1.40
CA HIS A 213 -18.67 -15.70 2.76
C HIS A 213 -18.94 -16.78 3.82
N SER A 214 -19.34 -17.98 3.39
CA SER A 214 -19.49 -19.12 4.29
C SER A 214 -18.16 -19.46 4.98
N LYS A 215 -18.27 -20.05 6.17
CA LYS A 215 -17.08 -20.45 6.95
C LYS A 215 -16.15 -21.34 6.12
N GLU A 216 -16.71 -22.33 5.44
CA GLU A 216 -15.99 -23.32 4.64
C GLU A 216 -15.26 -22.69 3.45
N ALA A 217 -15.91 -21.74 2.77
CA ALA A 217 -15.31 -21.03 1.64
C ALA A 217 -14.18 -20.11 2.10
N MET A 218 -14.37 -19.40 3.22
CA MET A 218 -13.33 -18.58 3.82
C MET A 218 -12.16 -19.40 4.37
N GLU A 219 -12.40 -20.58 4.91
CA GLU A 219 -11.34 -21.50 5.33
C GLU A 219 -10.51 -21.99 4.13
N ARG A 220 -11.14 -22.30 2.98
CA ARG A 220 -10.42 -22.62 1.75
C ARG A 220 -9.53 -21.46 1.28
N MET A 221 -10.06 -20.23 1.28
CA MET A 221 -9.32 -19.02 0.92
C MET A 221 -8.13 -18.78 1.86
N ARG A 222 -8.34 -18.88 3.18
CA ARG A 222 -7.33 -18.59 4.21
C ARG A 222 -6.14 -19.55 4.20
N LYS A 223 -6.23 -20.70 3.55
CA LYS A 223 -5.05 -21.56 3.29
C LYS A 223 -3.99 -20.85 2.44
N PHE A 224 -4.39 -19.86 1.63
CA PHE A 224 -3.51 -19.05 0.77
C PHE A 224 -3.40 -17.61 1.25
N ILE A 225 -4.48 -17.05 1.81
CA ILE A 225 -4.58 -15.67 2.29
C ILE A 225 -4.99 -15.68 3.77
N PRO A 226 -4.09 -16.06 4.69
CA PRO A 226 -4.45 -16.27 6.10
C PRO A 226 -5.02 -15.02 6.79
N VAL A 227 -4.66 -13.84 6.33
CA VAL A 227 -5.12 -12.53 6.85
C VAL A 227 -6.49 -12.10 6.30
N ALA A 228 -7.10 -12.87 5.36
CA ALA A 228 -8.37 -12.48 4.73
C ALA A 228 -9.55 -12.58 5.69
N TYR A 229 -10.40 -11.55 5.67
CA TYR A 229 -11.69 -11.55 6.34
C TYR A 229 -12.80 -11.14 5.36
N ALA A 230 -14.01 -11.69 5.54
CA ALA A 230 -15.17 -11.34 4.73
C ALA A 230 -15.81 -10.05 5.26
N THR A 231 -16.26 -9.19 4.34
CA THR A 231 -16.99 -7.96 4.66
C THR A 231 -17.94 -7.58 3.52
N VAL A 232 -18.87 -6.66 3.78
CA VAL A 232 -19.75 -6.11 2.76
C VAL A 232 -19.21 -4.76 2.27
N LEU A 233 -18.87 -4.70 1.00
CA LEU A 233 -18.48 -3.46 0.33
C LEU A 233 -19.74 -2.80 -0.26
N LYS A 234 -20.06 -1.59 0.23
CA LYS A 234 -21.21 -0.81 -0.24
C LYS A 234 -20.82 0.08 -1.42
N PRO A 235 -21.76 0.40 -2.33
CA PRO A 235 -21.58 1.43 -3.34
C PRO A 235 -21.06 2.75 -2.74
N GLY A 236 -20.26 3.48 -3.50
CA GLY A 236 -19.70 4.74 -3.03
C GLY A 236 -18.80 5.43 -4.06
N LYS A 237 -18.47 6.68 -3.79
CA LYS A 237 -17.55 7.46 -4.63
C LYS A 237 -16.20 6.73 -4.75
N GLY A 238 -15.72 6.58 -5.98
CA GLY A 238 -14.44 5.92 -6.26
C GLY A 238 -14.49 4.39 -6.24
N ARG A 239 -15.66 3.77 -6.08
CA ARG A 239 -15.84 2.30 -6.05
C ARG A 239 -16.47 1.78 -7.35
N ALA A 240 -15.85 2.08 -8.48
CA ALA A 240 -16.31 1.60 -9.79
C ALA A 240 -16.46 0.07 -9.77
N GLY A 241 -17.58 -0.43 -10.32
CA GLY A 241 -17.93 -1.84 -10.34
C GLY A 241 -18.63 -2.36 -9.08
N VAL A 242 -18.93 -1.49 -8.10
CA VAL A 242 -19.72 -1.81 -6.90
C VAL A 242 -21.02 -1.03 -6.98
N ASP A 243 -22.04 -1.63 -7.61
CA ASP A 243 -23.34 -1.00 -7.83
C ASP A 243 -24.36 -1.33 -6.72
N GLU A 244 -24.11 -2.40 -5.96
CA GLU A 244 -24.91 -2.87 -4.84
C GLU A 244 -24.02 -3.39 -3.70
N PRO A 245 -24.53 -3.55 -2.47
CA PRO A 245 -23.78 -4.17 -1.39
C PRO A 245 -23.30 -5.56 -1.78
N THR A 246 -21.98 -5.75 -1.83
CA THR A 246 -21.33 -6.97 -2.34
C THR A 246 -20.43 -7.57 -1.30
N TRP A 247 -20.53 -8.87 -1.04
CA TRP A 247 -19.59 -9.60 -0.20
C TRP A 247 -18.23 -9.71 -0.88
N VAL A 248 -17.21 -9.25 -0.19
CA VAL A 248 -15.82 -9.20 -0.65
C VAL A 248 -14.90 -9.71 0.47
N TYR A 249 -13.67 -10.12 0.12
CA TYR A 249 -12.66 -10.28 1.14
C TYR A 249 -11.81 -9.02 1.27
N ALA A 250 -11.29 -8.82 2.46
CA ALA A 250 -10.41 -7.70 2.77
C ALA A 250 -9.18 -8.17 3.54
N TYR A 251 -8.10 -7.41 3.42
CA TYR A 251 -6.88 -7.40 4.23
C TYR A 251 -6.28 -6.00 4.12
N ASP A 252 -5.22 -5.67 4.85
CA ASP A 252 -4.85 -4.27 4.98
C ASP A 252 -3.71 -3.83 4.03
N TYR A 253 -3.74 -2.55 3.59
CA TYR A 253 -2.59 -1.83 3.07
C TYR A 253 -1.79 -1.21 4.19
N LEU A 254 -0.46 -1.18 4.01
CA LEU A 254 0.51 -0.66 4.95
C LEU A 254 1.34 0.46 4.33
N VAL A 255 1.70 1.42 5.15
CA VAL A 255 2.83 2.32 4.88
C VAL A 255 4.06 1.71 5.51
N LEU A 256 5.00 1.29 4.66
CA LEU A 256 6.27 0.69 5.04
C LEU A 256 7.39 1.74 5.07
N VAL A 257 8.42 1.44 5.82
CA VAL A 257 9.64 2.25 5.93
C VAL A 257 10.85 1.33 6.14
N ASN A 258 12.02 1.77 5.69
CA ASN A 258 13.29 1.13 6.06
C ASN A 258 13.64 1.49 7.52
N ASP A 259 14.16 0.54 8.28
CA ASP A 259 14.47 0.70 9.71
C ASP A 259 15.56 1.74 10.03
N LYS A 260 16.32 2.19 9.03
CA LYS A 260 17.37 3.22 9.17
C LYS A 260 16.86 4.65 8.92
N VAL A 261 15.58 4.83 8.58
CA VAL A 261 15.03 6.18 8.44
C VAL A 261 14.94 6.83 9.82
N ALA A 262 15.28 8.12 9.90
CA ALA A 262 15.32 8.84 11.18
C ALA A 262 13.95 8.80 11.88
N ASP A 263 13.97 8.53 13.19
CA ASP A 263 12.76 8.42 14.03
C ASP A 263 11.84 9.65 13.91
N ASP A 264 12.43 10.85 13.87
CA ASP A 264 11.64 12.10 13.78
C ASP A 264 10.90 12.25 12.46
N ALA A 265 11.47 11.76 11.34
CA ALA A 265 10.79 11.76 10.06
C ALA A 265 9.60 10.78 10.05
N VAL A 266 9.78 9.59 10.63
CA VAL A 266 8.72 8.58 10.73
C VAL A 266 7.65 9.02 11.73
N TYR A 267 8.04 9.56 12.89
CA TYR A 267 7.12 10.17 13.85
C TYR A 267 6.26 11.24 13.19
N LYS A 268 6.90 12.16 12.44
CA LYS A 268 6.19 13.25 11.73
C LYS A 268 5.21 12.70 10.70
N LEU A 269 5.61 11.70 9.89
CA LEU A 269 4.69 11.08 8.93
C LEU A 269 3.51 10.40 9.64
N THR A 270 3.79 9.63 10.72
CA THR A 270 2.74 8.94 11.48
C THR A 270 1.71 9.94 12.01
N LYS A 271 2.18 11.05 12.61
CA LYS A 271 1.33 12.13 13.11
C LYS A 271 0.50 12.76 11.99
N LEU A 272 1.11 13.09 10.85
CA LEU A 272 0.41 13.70 9.73
C LEU A 272 -0.69 12.78 9.16
N LEU A 273 -0.43 11.48 9.05
CA LEU A 273 -1.46 10.52 8.62
C LEU A 273 -2.61 10.47 9.63
N HIS A 274 -2.31 10.42 10.92
CA HIS A 274 -3.31 10.37 11.99
C HIS A 274 -4.19 11.61 12.03
N ASP A 275 -3.59 12.80 11.90
CA ASP A 275 -4.29 14.09 12.10
C ASP A 275 -5.07 14.53 10.84
N HIS A 276 -4.77 13.99 9.65
CA HIS A 276 -5.32 14.45 8.36
C HIS A 276 -6.08 13.39 7.53
N PRO A 277 -6.97 12.57 8.14
CA PRO A 277 -7.70 11.53 7.40
C PRO A 277 -8.65 12.12 6.35
N LYS A 278 -9.21 13.31 6.58
CA LYS A 278 -10.12 13.98 5.65
C LYS A 278 -9.39 14.46 4.40
N GLU A 279 -8.18 14.99 4.56
CA GLU A 279 -7.31 15.45 3.47
C GLU A 279 -6.81 14.27 2.64
N LEU A 280 -6.47 13.13 3.27
CA LEU A 280 -6.16 11.90 2.56
C LEU A 280 -7.32 11.45 1.68
N ALA A 281 -8.54 11.41 2.23
CA ALA A 281 -9.76 11.05 1.50
C ALA A 281 -10.12 12.05 0.40
N ALA A 282 -9.88 13.35 0.61
CA ALA A 282 -10.11 14.39 -0.39
C ALA A 282 -9.16 14.27 -1.59
N ASN A 283 -7.89 13.91 -1.35
CA ASN A 283 -6.89 13.69 -2.40
C ASN A 283 -7.07 12.33 -3.12
N PHE A 284 -7.56 11.32 -2.43
CA PHE A 284 -7.89 10.03 -3.02
C PHE A 284 -9.08 9.38 -2.32
N GLY A 285 -10.26 9.44 -2.97
CA GLY A 285 -11.55 9.00 -2.40
C GLY A 285 -11.57 7.56 -1.86
N ALA A 286 -10.73 6.65 -2.38
CA ALA A 286 -10.62 5.30 -1.85
C ALA A 286 -10.02 5.23 -0.44
N LEU A 287 -9.35 6.30 0.03
CA LEU A 287 -8.88 6.44 1.40
C LEU A 287 -9.97 6.93 2.39
N SER A 288 -11.21 7.09 1.95
CA SER A 288 -12.35 7.40 2.86
C SER A 288 -12.60 6.32 3.92
N GLY A 289 -12.04 5.10 3.73
CA GLY A 289 -12.06 4.02 4.71
C GLY A 289 -10.87 4.01 5.67
N PHE A 290 -9.96 4.98 5.56
CA PHE A 290 -8.84 5.13 6.50
C PHE A 290 -9.36 5.55 7.87
N ASP A 291 -9.00 4.77 8.89
CA ASP A 291 -9.36 5.02 10.29
C ASP A 291 -8.07 5.18 11.11
N PRO A 292 -7.78 6.39 11.62
CA PRO A 292 -6.61 6.63 12.45
C PRO A 292 -6.49 5.69 13.66
N LYS A 293 -7.60 5.26 14.24
CA LYS A 293 -7.63 4.33 15.40
C LYS A 293 -7.16 2.91 15.06
N ARG A 294 -7.02 2.58 13.76
CA ARG A 294 -6.54 1.28 13.29
C ARG A 294 -5.10 1.32 12.79
N MET A 295 -4.46 2.47 12.81
CA MET A 295 -3.12 2.65 12.26
C MET A 295 -2.07 1.74 12.90
N ASN A 296 -2.23 1.40 14.18
CA ASN A 296 -1.30 0.58 14.97
C ASN A 296 -1.80 -0.86 15.21
N LYS A 297 -2.69 -1.39 14.35
CA LYS A 297 -3.15 -2.79 14.43
C LYS A 297 -1.97 -3.75 14.57
N ASP A 298 -2.12 -4.80 15.37
CA ASP A 298 -1.11 -5.87 15.48
C ASP A 298 -0.87 -6.54 14.12
N MET A 299 0.40 -6.51 13.68
CA MET A 299 0.83 -7.03 12.37
C MET A 299 1.64 -8.32 12.50
N GLY A 300 1.55 -9.00 13.65
CA GLY A 300 2.27 -10.25 13.92
C GLY A 300 3.80 -10.06 13.83
N PRO A 301 4.49 -10.73 12.90
CA PRO A 301 5.95 -10.64 12.79
C PRO A 301 6.47 -9.31 12.23
N VAL A 302 5.60 -8.48 11.66
CA VAL A 302 5.99 -7.21 11.05
C VAL A 302 6.04 -6.11 12.10
N LYS A 303 7.25 -5.65 12.43
CA LYS A 303 7.47 -4.67 13.51
C LYS A 303 7.16 -3.24 13.05
N PHE A 304 6.65 -2.44 13.96
CA PHE A 304 6.54 -0.99 13.76
C PHE A 304 7.90 -0.30 13.90
N HIS A 305 8.06 0.83 13.22
CA HIS A 305 9.25 1.67 13.34
C HIS A 305 9.27 2.40 14.70
N PRO A 306 10.45 2.59 15.35
CA PRO A 306 10.53 3.29 16.62
C PRO A 306 9.89 4.68 16.61
N GLY A 307 10.07 5.46 15.54
CA GLY A 307 9.42 6.77 15.37
C GLY A 307 7.89 6.70 15.35
N ALA A 308 7.30 5.67 14.73
CA ALA A 308 5.85 5.45 14.75
C ALA A 308 5.39 5.04 16.16
N ILE A 309 6.11 4.13 16.82
CA ILE A 309 5.84 3.71 18.21
C ILE A 309 5.88 4.91 19.16
N LYS A 310 6.85 5.83 18.98
CA LYS A 310 6.95 7.06 19.78
C LYS A 310 5.65 7.87 19.71
N TYR A 311 5.10 8.07 18.50
CA TYR A 311 3.83 8.77 18.32
C TYR A 311 2.65 8.02 18.95
N TYR A 312 2.52 6.71 18.70
CA TYR A 312 1.42 5.92 19.28
C TYR A 312 1.46 5.88 20.82
N LYS A 313 2.65 5.88 21.42
CA LYS A 313 2.80 6.02 22.89
C LYS A 313 2.33 7.38 23.40
N GLU A 314 2.65 8.46 22.69
CA GLU A 314 2.27 9.82 23.04
C GLU A 314 0.75 9.99 23.09
N ILE A 315 0.02 9.37 22.14
CA ILE A 315 -1.45 9.43 22.10
C ILE A 315 -2.15 8.32 22.91
N GLY A 316 -1.39 7.48 23.64
CA GLY A 316 -1.94 6.42 24.48
C GLY A 316 -2.47 5.19 23.72
N GLU A 317 -2.04 4.99 22.48
CA GLU A 317 -2.48 3.88 21.61
C GLU A 317 -1.43 2.77 21.43
N TRP A 318 -0.42 2.72 22.28
CA TRP A 318 0.59 1.65 22.25
C TRP A 318 0.66 0.90 23.60
N PRO A 319 0.76 -0.45 23.61
CA PRO A 319 0.85 -1.39 22.49
C PRO A 319 -0.46 -1.52 21.68
N PRO A 320 -0.40 -2.13 20.45
CA PRO A 320 -1.61 -2.45 19.70
C PRO A 320 -2.61 -3.24 20.52
N LYS A 321 -3.90 -2.92 20.40
CA LYS A 321 -4.95 -3.71 21.05
C LYS A 321 -5.12 -5.02 20.30
N SER A 322 -5.03 -6.15 20.99
CA SER A 322 -5.31 -7.47 20.42
C SER A 322 -6.76 -7.54 19.95
N GLY A 323 -6.99 -7.90 18.68
CA GLY A 323 -8.33 -8.13 18.13
C GLY A 323 -9.03 -6.90 17.53
N SER A 324 -8.32 -5.82 17.19
CA SER A 324 -8.86 -4.69 16.41
C SER A 324 -8.72 -4.88 14.91
#